data_475dbc24a44a335e562bd9b3087552f1
#
_entry.id   475dbc24a44a335e562bd9b3087552f1
#
_cell.length_a   1.000
_cell.length_b   1.000
_cell.length_c   1.000
_cell.angle_alpha   90.00
_cell.angle_beta   90.00
_cell.angle_gamma   90.00
#
_symmetry.space_group_name_H-M   'P 1'
#
loop_
_entity.id
_entity.type
_entity.pdbx_description
1 polymer ?
#
loop_
_entity_poly.entity_id
_entity_poly.type
_entity_poly.pdbx_seq_one_letter_code
_entity_poly.pdbx_strand_id
1 'polypeptide(L)'
;MFLLCDMNANAQQIIKSSDTNDFRIGDSNDTYYIYDDLGLLRFVLSPSYQEEANLEKYGYEYRYDQRGRCVWKRLPGCEYLQLWYDNADNLMFSQDGEQRKKGIYVFYLYDFVKRQVLQGTTTAINSSCPSAIVAFNVSDAGICRSGYSSANDLGLKKEQLLQANYYDNHAFINGQLEKQATSQNLVSNQQASEQYSKGSLTGIVSMATDGKPLVSVYYHDLKGQVIASKQTLPDDALLSQNMTYSFTKQPLEIISEIFKNGISTTVTQTNSYNKHNDKIETMTLKVGNVTRTVSSYSYNDISRLLSIKRSGNVLRGYDFAYDGLNRLEESTYAEGEDMNQNKNRYSENVLSYSANGSIERLQRYGKKNNGTFGLIDDLMYSYNGNQIKAISDK
;
A
#
# COMPACT_ATOMS: atom_id res chain seq x y z
N MET A 1 6.12 5.70 -39.34
CA MET A 1 7.28 4.79 -39.26
C MET A 1 8.44 5.58 -38.72
N PHE A 2 8.46 5.79 -37.41
CA PHE A 2 9.63 6.35 -36.76
C PHE A 2 10.53 5.19 -36.39
N LEU A 3 11.61 5.06 -37.11
CA LEU A 3 12.75 4.24 -36.75
C LEU A 3 13.31 4.78 -35.44
N LEU A 4 13.03 4.14 -34.33
CA LEU A 4 13.86 4.18 -33.14
C LEU A 4 15.13 3.35 -33.40
N CYS A 5 15.89 3.72 -34.42
CA CYS A 5 17.25 3.26 -34.63
C CYS A 5 18.14 4.15 -33.78
N ASP A 6 18.54 3.65 -32.65
CA ASP A 6 19.76 3.88 -31.88
C ASP A 6 19.63 3.55 -30.40
N MET A 7 18.72 2.64 -30.06
CA MET A 7 18.81 1.96 -28.78
C MET A 7 19.23 0.53 -29.06
N ASN A 8 20.34 0.07 -28.47
CA ASN A 8 20.90 -1.28 -28.55
C ASN A 8 19.95 -2.37 -27.97
N ALA A 9 18.71 -2.35 -28.36
CA ALA A 9 17.71 -3.34 -28.04
C ALA A 9 17.11 -3.83 -29.37
N ASN A 10 17.22 -5.11 -29.63
CA ASN A 10 16.46 -5.77 -30.68
C ASN A 10 14.96 -5.74 -30.33
N ALA A 11 14.32 -4.60 -30.49
CA ALA A 11 12.89 -4.47 -30.25
C ALA A 11 12.13 -4.88 -31.50
N GLN A 12 11.42 -6.00 -31.46
CA GLN A 12 10.68 -6.54 -32.62
C GLN A 12 9.22 -6.15 -32.66
N GLN A 13 8.64 -5.67 -31.54
CA GLN A 13 7.22 -5.36 -31.47
C GLN A 13 6.93 -4.07 -30.69
N ILE A 14 6.16 -3.18 -31.33
CA ILE A 14 5.59 -1.99 -30.69
C ILE A 14 4.07 -2.21 -30.60
N ILE A 15 3.51 -2.20 -29.41
CA ILE A 15 2.07 -2.31 -29.17
C ILE A 15 1.55 -0.98 -28.66
N LYS A 16 0.52 -0.45 -29.32
CA LYS A 16 -0.18 0.77 -28.92
C LYS A 16 -1.29 0.42 -27.93
N SER A 17 -1.42 1.17 -26.83
CA SER A 17 -2.36 0.86 -25.74
C SER A 17 -3.74 1.51 -25.86
N SER A 18 -4.10 2.14 -26.98
CA SER A 18 -5.42 2.74 -27.15
C SER A 18 -6.42 1.75 -27.75
N ASP A 19 -7.49 1.45 -27.01
CA ASP A 19 -8.61 0.57 -27.40
C ASP A 19 -9.56 1.20 -28.43
N THR A 20 -9.18 2.26 -29.12
CA THR A 20 -10.01 2.90 -30.12
C THR A 20 -9.54 2.54 -31.53
N ASN A 21 -10.47 2.04 -32.36
CA ASN A 21 -10.30 1.72 -33.79
C ASN A 21 -9.93 2.91 -34.69
N ASP A 22 -9.39 3.98 -34.15
CA ASP A 22 -8.97 5.16 -34.91
C ASP A 22 -7.45 5.25 -34.92
N PHE A 23 -6.83 4.67 -35.93
CA PHE A 23 -5.40 4.76 -36.22
C PHE A 23 -5.04 6.18 -36.69
N ARG A 24 -4.97 7.14 -35.77
CA ARG A 24 -4.30 8.42 -36.03
C ARG A 24 -2.88 8.35 -35.53
N ILE A 25 -1.94 8.24 -36.45
CA ILE A 25 -0.53 8.45 -36.16
C ILE A 25 -0.38 9.92 -35.73
N GLY A 26 -0.08 10.16 -34.42
CA GLY A 26 0.21 11.50 -33.93
C GLY A 26 -0.65 12.04 -32.79
N ASP A 27 -1.49 11.22 -32.14
CA ASP A 27 -2.12 11.66 -30.89
C ASP A 27 -1.07 11.67 -29.75
N SER A 28 -0.84 12.85 -29.18
CA SER A 28 0.11 13.09 -28.07
C SER A 28 -0.19 12.28 -26.79
N ASN A 29 -1.28 11.53 -26.78
CA ASN A 29 -1.77 10.76 -25.62
C ASN A 29 -1.48 9.25 -25.70
N ASP A 30 -0.72 8.78 -26.69
CA ASP A 30 -0.40 7.37 -26.82
C ASP A 30 0.71 6.92 -25.87
N THR A 31 0.58 5.71 -25.35
CA THR A 31 1.63 5.01 -24.61
C THR A 31 2.14 3.85 -25.44
N TYR A 32 3.46 3.76 -25.63
CA TYR A 32 4.08 2.69 -26.39
C TYR A 32 4.74 1.67 -25.47
N TYR A 33 4.51 0.37 -25.77
CA TYR A 33 5.12 -0.77 -25.09
C TYR A 33 6.09 -1.45 -26.05
N ILE A 34 7.35 -1.55 -25.65
CA ILE A 34 8.42 -2.11 -26.47
C ILE A 34 8.92 -3.39 -25.82
N TYR A 35 8.89 -4.46 -26.59
CA TYR A 35 9.27 -5.80 -26.16
C TYR A 35 10.52 -6.25 -26.91
N ASP A 36 11.33 -7.13 -26.29
CA ASP A 36 12.43 -7.81 -26.94
C ASP A 36 11.97 -9.06 -27.71
N ASP A 37 12.93 -9.76 -28.34
CA ASP A 37 12.69 -10.97 -29.14
C ASP A 37 12.09 -12.13 -28.34
N LEU A 38 12.22 -12.10 -27.01
CA LEU A 38 11.66 -13.09 -26.08
C LEU A 38 10.28 -12.67 -25.56
N GLY A 39 9.74 -11.54 -26.02
CA GLY A 39 8.46 -11.00 -25.55
C GLY A 39 8.53 -10.35 -24.18
N LEU A 40 9.72 -10.01 -23.68
CA LEU A 40 9.89 -9.33 -22.40
C LEU A 40 9.79 -7.81 -22.60
N LEU A 41 9.01 -7.13 -21.77
CA LEU A 41 8.80 -5.69 -21.82
C LEU A 41 10.09 -4.94 -21.47
N ARG A 42 10.67 -4.21 -22.42
CA ARG A 42 11.93 -3.46 -22.25
C ARG A 42 11.72 -2.00 -21.91
N PHE A 43 10.71 -1.38 -22.55
CA PHE A 43 10.39 0.03 -22.32
C PHE A 43 8.89 0.26 -22.33
N VAL A 44 8.44 1.22 -21.53
CA VAL A 44 7.13 1.85 -21.66
C VAL A 44 7.39 3.34 -21.86
N LEU A 45 6.96 3.87 -22.98
CA LEU A 45 7.12 5.27 -23.34
C LEU A 45 5.80 5.99 -23.13
N SER A 46 5.75 6.89 -22.17
CA SER A 46 4.55 7.65 -21.85
C SER A 46 4.21 8.71 -22.92
N PRO A 47 3.01 9.28 -22.94
CA PRO A 47 2.66 10.34 -23.87
C PRO A 47 3.65 11.50 -23.89
N SER A 48 4.13 11.96 -22.74
CA SER A 48 5.09 13.08 -22.68
C SER A 48 6.47 12.74 -23.27
N TYR A 49 6.81 11.46 -23.44
CA TYR A 49 8.01 11.05 -24.17
C TYR A 49 7.95 11.43 -25.66
N GLN A 50 6.74 11.52 -26.22
CA GLN A 50 6.56 11.90 -27.63
C GLN A 50 6.84 13.39 -27.87
N GLU A 51 6.64 14.22 -26.84
CA GLU A 51 6.91 15.65 -26.89
C GLU A 51 8.39 15.94 -26.64
N GLU A 52 8.99 15.31 -25.63
CA GLU A 52 10.39 15.41 -25.29
C GLU A 52 11.00 14.00 -25.20
N ALA A 53 11.79 13.58 -26.18
CA ALA A 53 12.38 12.24 -26.26
C ALA A 53 13.45 12.01 -25.18
N ASN A 54 13.04 12.12 -23.90
CA ASN A 54 13.90 11.92 -22.75
C ASN A 54 13.48 10.69 -21.96
N LEU A 55 14.23 9.60 -22.14
CA LEU A 55 13.92 8.31 -21.52
C LEU A 55 14.04 8.35 -19.98
N GLU A 56 14.94 9.17 -19.44
CA GLU A 56 15.10 9.28 -17.98
C GLU A 56 13.91 9.95 -17.32
N LYS A 57 13.31 10.93 -17.99
CA LYS A 57 12.16 11.68 -17.47
C LYS A 57 10.82 10.96 -17.68
N TYR A 58 10.64 10.30 -18.84
CA TYR A 58 9.31 9.88 -19.29
C TYR A 58 9.19 8.41 -19.64
N GLY A 59 10.30 7.66 -19.62
CA GLY A 59 10.31 6.25 -19.97
C GLY A 59 10.47 5.34 -18.76
N TYR A 60 9.80 4.18 -18.82
CA TYR A 60 10.09 3.05 -17.95
C TYR A 60 11.09 2.16 -18.67
N GLU A 61 12.08 1.64 -17.97
CA GLU A 61 13.08 0.74 -18.52
C GLU A 61 13.21 -0.51 -17.66
N TYR A 62 13.31 -1.68 -18.30
CA TYR A 62 13.42 -2.98 -17.65
C TYR A 62 14.57 -3.78 -18.27
N ARG A 63 15.33 -4.49 -17.42
CA ARG A 63 16.37 -5.43 -17.84
C ARG A 63 16.18 -6.76 -17.16
N TYR A 64 16.43 -7.81 -17.90
CA TYR A 64 16.17 -9.18 -17.47
C TYR A 64 17.44 -10.01 -17.50
N ASP A 65 17.50 -11.03 -16.67
CA ASP A 65 18.54 -12.06 -16.73
C ASP A 65 18.20 -13.14 -17.78
N GLN A 66 19.10 -14.14 -17.89
CA GLN A 66 18.93 -15.25 -18.84
C GLN A 66 17.69 -16.12 -18.57
N ARG A 67 17.07 -16.00 -17.37
CA ARG A 67 15.85 -16.71 -16.99
C ARG A 67 14.57 -15.88 -17.17
N GLY A 68 14.68 -14.68 -17.73
CA GLY A 68 13.57 -13.76 -17.95
C GLY A 68 13.09 -13.05 -16.68
N ARG A 69 13.87 -13.04 -15.59
CA ARG A 69 13.53 -12.33 -14.38
C ARG A 69 14.01 -10.89 -14.45
N CYS A 70 13.17 -9.94 -14.08
CA CYS A 70 13.53 -8.52 -14.05
C CYS A 70 14.59 -8.27 -12.95
N VAL A 71 15.82 -8.00 -13.34
CA VAL A 71 16.94 -7.75 -12.40
C VAL A 71 17.25 -6.27 -12.23
N TRP A 72 16.68 -5.43 -13.06
CA TRP A 72 16.87 -4.00 -13.02
C TRP A 72 15.65 -3.29 -13.62
N LYS A 73 15.16 -2.24 -12.98
CA LYS A 73 14.12 -1.38 -13.53
C LYS A 73 14.31 0.07 -13.14
N ARG A 74 13.93 0.98 -14.04
CA ARG A 74 13.92 2.41 -13.81
C ARG A 74 12.52 2.97 -14.11
N LEU A 75 11.99 3.74 -13.19
CA LEU A 75 10.77 4.50 -13.36
C LEU A 75 11.11 5.92 -13.86
N PRO A 76 10.20 6.60 -14.56
CA PRO A 76 10.39 7.97 -15.02
C PRO A 76 10.82 8.91 -13.88
N GLY A 77 11.92 9.65 -14.09
CA GLY A 77 12.44 10.60 -13.12
C GLY A 77 13.07 9.99 -11.86
N CYS A 78 13.22 8.67 -11.80
CA CYS A 78 13.77 7.96 -10.64
C CYS A 78 15.13 7.33 -10.95
N GLU A 79 15.93 7.13 -9.90
CA GLU A 79 17.06 6.24 -9.94
C GLU A 79 16.58 4.78 -10.10
N TYR A 80 17.44 3.93 -10.64
CA TYR A 80 17.07 2.54 -10.87
C TYR A 80 16.99 1.72 -9.58
N LEU A 81 16.14 0.69 -9.62
CA LEU A 81 16.04 -0.38 -8.64
C LEU A 81 16.77 -1.62 -9.17
N GLN A 82 17.66 -2.19 -8.38
CA GLN A 82 18.34 -3.44 -8.68
C GLN A 82 17.78 -4.58 -7.83
N LEU A 83 17.66 -5.78 -8.43
CA LEU A 83 17.00 -6.94 -7.84
C LEU A 83 17.90 -8.18 -7.99
N TRP A 84 17.96 -9.01 -6.95
CA TRP A 84 18.72 -10.27 -6.94
C TRP A 84 17.81 -11.41 -6.51
N TYR A 85 17.93 -12.52 -7.20
CA TYR A 85 17.09 -13.69 -7.02
C TYR A 85 17.91 -14.92 -6.66
N ASP A 86 17.31 -15.84 -5.91
CA ASP A 86 17.86 -17.15 -5.66
C ASP A 86 17.64 -18.12 -6.86
N ASN A 87 18.12 -19.36 -6.69
CA ASN A 87 17.96 -20.40 -7.72
C ASN A 87 16.52 -20.88 -7.93
N ALA A 88 15.62 -20.58 -6.98
CA ALA A 88 14.21 -20.93 -7.03
C ALA A 88 13.29 -19.76 -7.42
N ASP A 89 13.89 -18.66 -7.98
CA ASP A 89 13.24 -17.44 -8.45
C ASP A 89 12.61 -16.58 -7.35
N ASN A 90 13.01 -16.77 -6.09
CA ASN A 90 12.62 -15.87 -5.02
C ASN A 90 13.48 -14.61 -5.04
N LEU A 91 12.86 -13.43 -4.92
CA LEU A 91 13.59 -12.17 -4.75
C LEU A 91 14.31 -12.18 -3.40
N MET A 92 15.64 -12.20 -3.39
CA MET A 92 16.43 -12.19 -2.15
C MET A 92 16.79 -10.80 -1.67
N PHE A 93 17.22 -9.93 -2.61
CA PHE A 93 17.70 -8.60 -2.28
C PHE A 93 17.19 -7.58 -3.28
N SER A 94 17.02 -6.36 -2.79
CA SER A 94 16.78 -5.19 -3.63
C SER A 94 17.58 -4.00 -3.15
N GLN A 95 17.86 -3.06 -4.08
CA GLN A 95 18.52 -1.80 -3.76
C GLN A 95 18.05 -0.70 -4.68
N ASP A 96 17.41 0.33 -4.14
CA ASP A 96 17.06 1.56 -4.85
C ASP A 96 18.17 2.62 -4.80
N GLY A 97 17.95 3.78 -5.44
CA GLY A 97 18.95 4.85 -5.51
C GLY A 97 19.33 5.43 -4.14
N GLU A 98 18.41 5.62 -3.24
CA GLU A 98 18.66 6.13 -1.90
C GLU A 98 19.38 5.11 -1.02
N GLN A 99 19.02 3.84 -1.17
CA GLN A 99 19.70 2.74 -0.49
C GLN A 99 21.13 2.58 -0.97
N ARG A 100 21.42 2.77 -2.27
CA ARG A 100 22.78 2.77 -2.82
C ARG A 100 23.65 3.88 -2.22
N LYS A 101 23.13 5.09 -2.12
CA LYS A 101 23.84 6.22 -1.48
C LYS A 101 24.21 5.93 -0.03
N LYS A 102 23.37 5.15 0.68
CA LYS A 102 23.58 4.76 2.08
C LYS A 102 24.35 3.44 2.25
N GLY A 103 24.66 2.72 1.17
CA GLY A 103 25.28 1.39 1.23
C GLY A 103 24.40 0.34 1.90
N ILE A 104 23.07 0.43 1.73
CA ILE A 104 22.07 -0.44 2.36
C ILE A 104 21.37 -1.26 1.27
N TYR A 105 21.07 -2.51 1.58
CA TYR A 105 20.23 -3.41 0.80
C TYR A 105 19.01 -3.79 1.62
N VAL A 106 17.89 -4.10 0.95
CA VAL A 106 16.74 -4.78 1.56
C VAL A 106 16.85 -6.26 1.26
N PHE A 107 16.67 -7.11 2.27
CA PHE A 107 16.60 -8.55 2.11
C PHE A 107 15.18 -9.06 2.32
N TYR A 108 14.85 -10.17 1.61
CA TYR A 108 13.58 -10.90 1.68
C TYR A 108 13.88 -12.38 1.82
N LEU A 109 13.30 -13.02 2.83
CA LEU A 109 13.51 -14.44 3.09
C LEU A 109 12.16 -15.14 3.17
N TYR A 110 12.15 -16.41 2.79
CA TYR A 110 10.94 -17.18 2.56
C TYR A 110 10.96 -18.49 3.34
N ASP A 111 9.79 -19.03 3.64
CA ASP A 111 9.65 -20.39 4.13
C ASP A 111 9.69 -21.42 2.98
N PHE A 112 9.60 -22.72 3.35
CA PHE A 112 9.64 -23.83 2.39
C PHE A 112 8.48 -23.86 1.39
N VAL A 113 7.37 -23.14 1.67
CA VAL A 113 6.23 -22.99 0.74
C VAL A 113 6.23 -21.65 0.01
N LYS A 114 7.37 -20.94 0.05
CA LYS A 114 7.63 -19.67 -0.64
C LYS A 114 6.78 -18.48 -0.14
N ARG A 115 6.32 -18.52 1.12
CA ARG A 115 5.73 -17.32 1.74
C ARG A 115 6.85 -16.43 2.28
N GLN A 116 6.78 -15.13 2.06
CA GLN A 116 7.75 -14.19 2.64
C GLN A 116 7.59 -14.14 4.16
N VAL A 117 8.64 -14.50 4.87
CA VAL A 117 8.65 -14.55 6.34
C VAL A 117 9.50 -13.47 6.98
N LEU A 118 10.57 -13.02 6.32
CA LEU A 118 11.40 -11.93 6.82
C LEU A 118 11.64 -10.86 5.75
N GLN A 119 11.62 -9.62 6.19
CA GLN A 119 12.11 -8.47 5.45
C GLN A 119 12.94 -7.60 6.39
N GLY A 120 14.09 -7.16 5.92
CA GLY A 120 14.97 -6.32 6.71
C GLY A 120 15.96 -5.57 5.85
N THR A 121 16.86 -4.81 6.49
CA THR A 121 17.96 -4.11 5.83
C THR A 121 19.29 -4.69 6.25
N THR A 122 20.30 -4.58 5.39
CA THR A 122 21.68 -5.03 5.64
C THR A 122 22.66 -4.14 4.90
N THR A 123 23.92 -4.13 5.33
CA THR A 123 25.01 -3.39 4.66
C THR A 123 25.85 -4.29 3.74
N ALA A 124 25.61 -5.59 3.70
CA ALA A 124 26.30 -6.53 2.80
C ALA A 124 25.37 -7.68 2.42
N ILE A 125 25.63 -8.28 1.27
CA ILE A 125 24.87 -9.41 0.72
C ILE A 125 25.83 -10.44 0.09
N ASN A 126 25.41 -11.69 0.05
CA ASN A 126 25.95 -12.70 -0.84
C ASN A 126 25.03 -12.86 -2.06
N SER A 127 25.34 -12.16 -3.14
CA SER A 127 24.52 -12.18 -4.37
C SER A 127 24.54 -13.54 -5.09
N SER A 128 25.44 -14.45 -4.72
CA SER A 128 25.55 -15.81 -5.25
C SER A 128 24.91 -16.84 -4.31
N CYS A 129 24.23 -16.43 -3.25
CA CYS A 129 23.54 -17.34 -2.34
C CYS A 129 22.49 -18.18 -3.10
N PRO A 130 22.50 -19.51 -3.00
CA PRO A 130 21.64 -20.36 -3.82
C PRO A 130 20.17 -20.36 -3.39
N SER A 131 19.87 -19.98 -2.13
CA SER A 131 18.52 -20.05 -1.59
C SER A 131 18.25 -19.01 -0.51
N ALA A 132 17.10 -18.36 -0.64
CA ALA A 132 16.54 -17.43 0.36
C ALA A 132 15.62 -18.13 1.37
N ILE A 133 15.62 -19.47 1.43
CA ILE A 133 14.75 -20.25 2.31
C ILE A 133 15.30 -20.29 3.73
N VAL A 134 14.41 -20.06 4.69
CA VAL A 134 14.68 -20.11 6.15
C VAL A 134 13.70 -21.05 6.85
N ALA A 135 14.13 -21.58 7.98
CA ALA A 135 13.31 -22.42 8.86
C ALA A 135 13.03 -21.69 10.17
N PHE A 136 11.82 -21.84 10.70
CA PHE A 136 11.42 -21.28 11.99
C PHE A 136 11.71 -22.26 13.12
N ASN A 137 12.35 -21.78 14.19
CA ASN A 137 12.51 -22.48 15.45
C ASN A 137 12.38 -21.48 16.61
N VAL A 138 11.36 -21.66 17.44
CA VAL A 138 11.09 -20.78 18.59
C VAL A 138 12.22 -20.71 19.61
N SER A 139 13.04 -21.77 19.71
CA SER A 139 14.18 -21.85 20.63
C SER A 139 15.43 -21.18 20.10
N ASP A 140 15.46 -20.82 18.81
CA ASP A 140 16.58 -20.17 18.15
C ASP A 140 16.38 -18.64 18.15
N ALA A 141 17.43 -17.88 18.33
CA ALA A 141 17.38 -16.44 18.12
C ALA A 141 17.13 -16.13 16.62
N GLY A 142 17.80 -16.85 15.74
CA GLY A 142 17.70 -16.65 14.31
C GLY A 142 18.14 -15.27 13.82
N ILE A 143 17.89 -14.99 12.56
CA ILE A 143 18.16 -13.71 11.92
C ILE A 143 17.30 -12.62 12.57
N CYS A 144 17.92 -11.54 13.00
CA CYS A 144 17.25 -10.42 13.69
C CYS A 144 16.41 -10.86 14.92
N ARG A 145 16.75 -11.95 15.58
CA ARG A 145 16.01 -12.54 16.72
C ARG A 145 14.60 -13.03 16.40
N SER A 146 14.30 -13.25 15.14
CA SER A 146 12.97 -13.64 14.66
C SER A 146 12.63 -15.11 14.88
N GLY A 147 13.59 -15.95 15.24
CA GLY A 147 13.45 -17.42 15.25
C GLY A 147 13.63 -18.06 13.86
N TYR A 148 13.87 -17.28 12.80
CA TYR A 148 14.14 -17.79 11.46
C TYR A 148 15.64 -17.89 11.21
N SER A 149 16.10 -19.06 10.75
CA SER A 149 17.51 -19.34 10.45
C SER A 149 17.67 -19.89 9.03
N SER A 150 18.74 -19.51 8.35
CA SER A 150 19.13 -20.03 7.03
C SER A 150 20.24 -21.06 7.18
N ALA A 151 20.17 -22.13 6.38
CA ALA A 151 21.29 -23.07 6.20
C ALA A 151 22.38 -22.53 5.27
N ASN A 152 22.10 -21.45 4.51
CA ASN A 152 23.01 -20.84 3.56
C ASN A 152 23.60 -19.53 4.13
N ASP A 153 24.82 -19.21 3.70
CA ASP A 153 25.42 -17.92 3.98
C ASP A 153 24.79 -16.83 3.10
N LEU A 154 23.96 -16.01 3.69
CA LEU A 154 23.29 -14.87 3.04
C LEU A 154 24.21 -13.64 2.95
N GLY A 155 25.37 -13.64 3.59
CA GLY A 155 26.33 -12.54 3.63
C GLY A 155 25.83 -11.31 4.40
N LEU A 156 24.78 -11.43 5.23
CA LEU A 156 24.18 -10.31 5.94
C LEU A 156 25.16 -9.73 6.97
N LYS A 157 25.24 -8.40 7.01
CA LYS A 157 26.00 -7.65 8.04
C LYS A 157 25.17 -6.49 8.55
N LYS A 158 25.22 -6.25 9.86
CA LYS A 158 24.46 -5.18 10.51
C LYS A 158 22.99 -5.22 10.13
N GLU A 159 22.45 -6.44 10.08
CA GLU A 159 21.06 -6.67 9.70
C GLU A 159 20.10 -6.02 10.71
N GLN A 160 19.05 -5.40 10.18
CA GLN A 160 17.97 -4.80 10.94
C GLN A 160 16.64 -5.34 10.42
N LEU A 161 15.80 -5.81 11.31
CA LEU A 161 14.45 -6.25 10.97
C LEU A 161 13.60 -5.05 10.60
N LEU A 162 12.83 -5.18 9.52
CA LEU A 162 11.67 -4.33 9.21
C LEU A 162 10.39 -5.06 9.58
N GLN A 163 10.26 -6.33 9.15
CA GLN A 163 9.06 -7.13 9.39
C GLN A 163 9.41 -8.62 9.43
N ALA A 164 8.76 -9.34 10.37
CA ALA A 164 8.69 -10.79 10.40
C ALA A 164 7.22 -11.22 10.32
N ASN A 165 6.93 -12.21 9.46
CA ASN A 165 5.61 -12.82 9.31
C ASN A 165 5.67 -14.27 9.82
N TYR A 166 4.67 -14.68 10.58
CA TYR A 166 4.54 -16.01 11.13
C TYR A 166 3.27 -16.66 10.63
N TYR A 167 3.35 -17.95 10.31
CA TYR A 167 2.26 -18.70 9.69
C TYR A 167 2.01 -20.01 10.45
N ASP A 168 0.87 -20.60 10.20
CA ASP A 168 0.48 -21.96 10.59
C ASP A 168 0.22 -22.19 12.08
N ASN A 169 0.84 -21.46 12.99
CA ASN A 169 0.70 -21.59 14.43
C ASN A 169 1.07 -20.30 15.17
N HIS A 170 0.87 -20.26 16.47
CA HIS A 170 1.16 -19.10 17.32
C HIS A 170 2.44 -19.28 18.18
N ALA A 171 3.32 -20.22 17.84
CA ALA A 171 4.52 -20.50 18.64
C ALA A 171 5.47 -19.30 18.77
N PHE A 172 5.47 -18.39 17.80
CA PHE A 172 6.30 -17.18 17.80
C PHE A 172 6.03 -16.26 19.01
N ILE A 173 4.85 -16.33 19.63
CA ILE A 173 4.48 -15.54 20.82
C ILE A 173 5.40 -15.85 22.01
N ASN A 174 5.96 -17.05 22.07
CA ASN A 174 6.97 -17.43 23.04
C ASN A 174 8.40 -17.11 22.60
N GLY A 175 8.55 -16.48 21.43
CA GLY A 175 9.84 -16.10 20.84
C GLY A 175 10.44 -14.84 21.47
N GLN A 176 11.60 -14.43 20.95
CA GLN A 176 12.37 -13.34 21.54
C GLN A 176 11.84 -11.95 21.18
N LEU A 177 11.28 -11.79 19.99
CA LEU A 177 10.74 -10.48 19.55
C LEU A 177 9.48 -10.12 20.31
N GLU A 178 8.59 -11.08 20.56
CA GLU A 178 7.37 -10.85 21.33
C GLU A 178 7.70 -10.45 22.77
N LYS A 179 8.66 -11.10 23.40
CA LYS A 179 9.09 -10.77 24.79
C LYS A 179 9.64 -9.35 24.92
N GLN A 180 10.09 -8.73 23.84
CA GLN A 180 10.59 -7.36 23.82
C GLN A 180 9.47 -6.33 23.55
N ALA A 181 8.34 -6.76 22.99
CA ALA A 181 7.27 -5.86 22.57
C ALA A 181 6.48 -5.29 23.76
N THR A 182 6.15 -6.13 24.72
CA THR A 182 5.32 -5.75 25.88
C THR A 182 5.39 -6.81 26.98
N SER A 183 5.15 -6.40 28.23
CA SER A 183 4.89 -7.31 29.35
C SER A 183 3.46 -7.89 29.32
N GLN A 184 2.61 -7.46 28.40
CA GLN A 184 1.21 -7.87 28.31
C GLN A 184 1.07 -9.21 27.60
N ASN A 185 0.21 -10.08 28.16
CA ASN A 185 -0.05 -11.39 27.57
C ASN A 185 -0.93 -11.29 26.32
N LEU A 186 -0.32 -11.48 25.13
CA LEU A 186 -1.04 -11.50 23.85
C LEU A 186 -1.89 -12.77 23.65
N VAL A 187 -1.66 -13.84 24.42
CA VAL A 187 -2.30 -15.14 24.22
C VAL A 187 -3.56 -15.35 25.05
N SER A 188 -3.85 -14.53 26.07
CA SER A 188 -4.93 -14.84 27.01
C SER A 188 -6.30 -15.04 26.33
N ASN A 189 -6.88 -16.23 26.55
CA ASN A 189 -8.31 -16.55 26.45
C ASN A 189 -9.01 -16.54 25.09
N GLN A 190 -8.34 -16.77 23.96
CA GLN A 190 -9.07 -17.01 22.71
C GLN A 190 -9.04 -18.49 22.32
N GLN A 191 -10.25 -19.07 22.22
CA GLN A 191 -10.52 -20.44 21.79
C GLN A 191 -10.32 -20.65 20.28
N ALA A 192 -9.48 -19.86 19.60
CA ALA A 192 -9.12 -20.11 18.24
C ALA A 192 -8.15 -21.30 18.24
N SER A 193 -8.65 -22.44 17.84
CA SER A 193 -7.87 -23.67 17.73
C SER A 193 -6.76 -23.48 16.70
N GLU A 194 -5.54 -23.90 17.00
CA GLU A 194 -4.41 -23.97 16.03
C GLU A 194 -4.78 -24.74 14.75
N GLN A 195 -5.82 -25.57 14.83
CA GLN A 195 -6.38 -26.32 13.72
C GLN A 195 -6.76 -25.45 12.51
N TYR A 196 -7.16 -24.20 12.74
CA TYR A 196 -7.62 -23.27 11.68
C TYR A 196 -6.51 -22.31 11.20
N SER A 197 -5.33 -22.40 11.79
CA SER A 197 -4.19 -21.54 11.49
C SER A 197 -3.33 -22.04 10.34
N LYS A 198 -3.47 -23.31 9.91
CA LYS A 198 -2.67 -23.88 8.82
C LYS A 198 -2.88 -23.13 7.51
N GLY A 199 -1.78 -22.70 6.89
CA GLY A 199 -1.78 -21.89 5.69
C GLY A 199 -2.01 -20.39 5.94
N SER A 200 -2.49 -20.01 7.12
CA SER A 200 -2.85 -18.63 7.44
C SER A 200 -1.72 -17.87 8.12
N LEU A 201 -1.71 -16.56 7.93
CA LEU A 201 -0.83 -15.63 8.65
C LEU A 201 -1.32 -15.51 10.10
N THR A 202 -0.53 -15.97 11.05
CA THR A 202 -0.90 -15.97 12.48
C THR A 202 -0.29 -14.83 13.25
N GLY A 203 0.78 -14.21 12.71
CA GLY A 203 1.37 -13.05 13.35
C GLY A 203 2.28 -12.23 12.44
N ILE A 204 2.41 -10.96 12.82
CA ILE A 204 3.35 -10.03 12.25
C ILE A 204 4.11 -9.36 13.39
N VAL A 205 5.41 -9.25 13.24
CA VAL A 205 6.24 -8.36 14.06
C VAL A 205 6.85 -7.34 13.13
N SER A 206 6.57 -6.06 13.37
CA SER A 206 7.19 -4.95 12.64
C SER A 206 7.98 -4.06 13.61
N MET A 207 9.05 -3.45 13.12
CA MET A 207 9.87 -2.57 13.95
C MET A 207 9.38 -1.13 13.84
N ALA A 208 9.08 -0.52 14.97
CA ALA A 208 8.78 0.91 15.03
C ALA A 208 10.07 1.75 14.85
N THR A 209 9.90 3.03 14.55
CA THR A 209 11.05 3.95 14.32
C THR A 209 11.95 4.14 15.54
N ASP A 210 11.44 3.89 16.74
CA ASP A 210 12.19 3.90 18.01
C ASP A 210 12.93 2.57 18.30
N GLY A 211 12.83 1.59 17.39
CA GLY A 211 13.45 0.27 17.51
C GLY A 211 12.67 -0.73 18.37
N LYS A 212 11.46 -0.40 18.83
CA LYS A 212 10.60 -1.34 19.56
C LYS A 212 9.82 -2.23 18.58
N PRO A 213 9.68 -3.53 18.85
CA PRO A 213 8.83 -4.41 18.06
C PRO A 213 7.35 -4.14 18.37
N LEU A 214 6.55 -4.00 17.31
CA LEU A 214 5.10 -3.98 17.35
C LEU A 214 4.59 -5.36 16.89
N VAL A 215 3.86 -6.04 17.74
CA VAL A 215 3.41 -7.41 17.52
C VAL A 215 1.92 -7.42 17.22
N SER A 216 1.52 -8.11 16.15
CA SER A 216 0.14 -8.41 15.81
C SER A 216 -0.07 -9.92 15.78
N VAL A 217 -1.14 -10.39 16.41
CA VAL A 217 -1.54 -11.81 16.45
C VAL A 217 -2.93 -11.95 15.86
N TYR A 218 -3.14 -12.92 14.98
CA TYR A 218 -4.40 -13.16 14.27
C TYR A 218 -4.94 -14.55 14.52
N TYR A 219 -6.25 -14.65 14.75
CA TYR A 219 -6.98 -15.88 14.94
C TYR A 219 -8.03 -16.04 13.83
N HIS A 220 -8.12 -17.24 13.28
CA HIS A 220 -8.92 -17.52 12.10
C HIS A 220 -10.06 -18.49 12.38
N ASP A 221 -11.12 -18.40 11.61
CA ASP A 221 -12.19 -19.38 11.53
C ASP A 221 -11.88 -20.46 10.45
N LEU A 222 -12.80 -21.43 10.33
CA LEU A 222 -12.74 -22.50 9.30
C LEU A 222 -12.71 -21.98 7.86
N LYS A 223 -13.15 -20.73 7.61
CA LYS A 223 -13.17 -20.11 6.28
C LYS A 223 -11.91 -19.28 6.02
N GLY A 224 -10.95 -19.27 6.95
CA GLY A 224 -9.73 -18.47 6.90
C GLY A 224 -9.96 -16.96 7.14
N GLN A 225 -11.11 -16.56 7.73
CA GLN A 225 -11.38 -15.19 8.10
C GLN A 225 -10.79 -14.89 9.48
N VAL A 226 -10.19 -13.70 9.65
CA VAL A 226 -9.67 -13.25 10.94
C VAL A 226 -10.85 -12.87 11.84
N ILE A 227 -11.18 -13.70 12.80
CA ILE A 227 -12.28 -13.48 13.77
C ILE A 227 -11.84 -12.73 15.01
N ALA A 228 -10.55 -12.75 15.29
CA ALA A 228 -9.96 -12.00 16.39
C ALA A 228 -8.53 -11.60 16.09
N SER A 229 -8.10 -10.47 16.63
CA SER A 229 -6.70 -10.04 16.61
C SER A 229 -6.30 -9.36 17.91
N LYS A 230 -5.00 -9.42 18.21
CA LYS A 230 -4.39 -8.63 19.28
C LYS A 230 -3.15 -7.93 18.74
N GLN A 231 -2.96 -6.67 19.10
CA GLN A 231 -1.87 -5.86 18.59
C GLN A 231 -1.29 -5.01 19.72
N THR A 232 0.04 -4.98 19.81
CA THR A 232 0.71 -3.95 20.59
C THR A 232 0.70 -2.64 19.82
N LEU A 233 0.42 -1.55 20.50
CA LEU A 233 0.45 -0.21 19.96
C LEU A 233 1.62 0.57 20.58
N PRO A 234 2.03 1.71 19.99
CA PRO A 234 2.97 2.62 20.65
C PRO A 234 2.54 2.96 22.09
N ASP A 235 3.50 3.29 22.93
CA ASP A 235 3.29 3.61 24.36
C ASP A 235 2.69 2.45 25.20
N ASP A 236 3.05 1.21 24.84
CA ASP A 236 2.66 -0.01 25.56
C ASP A 236 1.13 -0.23 25.68
N ALA A 237 0.35 0.37 24.77
CA ALA A 237 -1.07 0.09 24.68
C ALA A 237 -1.32 -1.24 23.94
N LEU A 238 -2.43 -1.89 24.24
CA LEU A 238 -2.88 -3.12 23.59
C LEU A 238 -4.24 -2.90 22.94
N LEU A 239 -4.35 -3.28 21.66
CA LEU A 239 -5.61 -3.35 20.93
C LEU A 239 -6.04 -4.81 20.80
N SER A 240 -7.24 -5.14 21.27
CA SER A 240 -7.89 -6.43 21.03
C SER A 240 -9.11 -6.21 20.17
N GLN A 241 -9.30 -7.03 19.14
CA GLN A 241 -10.45 -6.92 18.24
C GLN A 241 -11.13 -8.27 18.08
N ASN A 242 -12.47 -8.27 18.04
CA ASN A 242 -13.28 -9.41 17.63
C ASN A 242 -14.14 -8.98 16.43
N MET A 243 -14.26 -9.85 15.43
CA MET A 243 -14.89 -9.53 14.15
C MET A 243 -15.92 -10.59 13.77
N THR A 244 -17.07 -10.14 13.27
CA THR A 244 -18.08 -11.00 12.65
C THR A 244 -18.27 -10.62 11.18
N TYR A 245 -18.63 -11.59 10.36
CA TYR A 245 -18.68 -11.42 8.92
C TYR A 245 -20.01 -11.85 8.33
N SER A 246 -20.36 -11.26 7.20
CA SER A 246 -21.44 -11.75 6.33
C SER A 246 -21.02 -13.06 5.64
N PHE A 247 -21.99 -13.68 4.95
CA PHE A 247 -21.71 -14.83 4.09
C PHE A 247 -20.69 -14.48 2.97
N THR A 248 -20.71 -13.25 2.47
CA THR A 248 -19.81 -12.73 1.42
C THR A 248 -18.48 -12.19 1.98
N LYS A 249 -18.13 -12.52 3.23
CA LYS A 249 -16.88 -12.14 3.92
C LYS A 249 -16.72 -10.63 4.22
N GLN A 250 -17.82 -9.88 4.25
CA GLN A 250 -17.79 -8.48 4.65
C GLN A 250 -17.84 -8.35 6.16
N PRO A 251 -16.99 -7.55 6.83
CA PRO A 251 -17.03 -7.36 8.28
C PRO A 251 -18.28 -6.59 8.69
N LEU A 252 -19.22 -7.27 9.35
CA LEU A 252 -20.48 -6.71 9.84
C LEU A 252 -20.30 -5.95 11.15
N GLU A 253 -19.57 -6.54 12.07
CA GLU A 253 -19.28 -5.96 13.38
C GLU A 253 -17.82 -6.15 13.74
N ILE A 254 -17.22 -5.11 14.30
CA ILE A 254 -15.86 -5.12 14.84
C ILE A 254 -15.94 -4.53 16.25
N ILE A 255 -15.65 -5.34 17.25
CA ILE A 255 -15.55 -4.91 18.64
C ILE A 255 -14.07 -4.71 18.94
N SER A 256 -13.66 -3.48 19.18
CA SER A 256 -12.29 -3.09 19.53
C SER A 256 -12.19 -2.69 20.98
N GLU A 257 -11.27 -3.28 21.70
CA GLU A 257 -10.92 -2.93 23.07
C GLU A 257 -9.49 -2.40 23.11
N ILE A 258 -9.33 -1.16 23.54
CA ILE A 258 -8.03 -0.51 23.74
C ILE A 258 -7.73 -0.49 25.22
N PHE A 259 -6.66 -1.17 25.61
CA PHE A 259 -6.16 -1.19 26.97
C PHE A 259 -4.89 -0.34 27.07
N LYS A 260 -4.87 0.62 27.98
CA LYS A 260 -3.70 1.46 28.28
C LYS A 260 -3.74 1.94 29.73
N ASN A 261 -2.63 1.80 30.45
CA ASN A 261 -2.47 2.28 31.83
C ASN A 261 -3.59 1.79 32.81
N GLY A 262 -4.02 0.52 32.66
CA GLY A 262 -5.09 -0.03 33.51
C GLY A 262 -6.51 0.36 33.10
N ILE A 263 -6.68 1.13 32.04
CA ILE A 263 -8.00 1.57 31.54
C ILE A 263 -8.31 0.83 30.24
N SER A 264 -9.52 0.27 30.17
CA SER A 264 -10.06 -0.34 28.96
C SER A 264 -11.14 0.54 28.35
N THR A 265 -11.08 0.74 27.04
CA THR A 265 -12.10 1.46 26.27
C THR A 265 -12.58 0.56 25.14
N THR A 266 -13.90 0.29 25.10
CA THR A 266 -14.52 -0.53 24.09
C THR A 266 -15.23 0.33 23.05
N VAL A 267 -14.96 0.06 21.77
CA VAL A 267 -15.61 0.64 20.62
C VAL A 267 -16.21 -0.47 19.76
N THR A 268 -17.51 -0.43 19.51
CA THR A 268 -18.17 -1.34 18.58
C THR A 268 -18.44 -0.59 17.27
N GLN A 269 -17.90 -1.09 16.17
CA GLN A 269 -18.20 -0.64 14.83
C GLN A 269 -19.16 -1.62 14.16
N THR A 270 -20.25 -1.10 13.61
CA THR A 270 -21.21 -1.88 12.81
C THR A 270 -21.27 -1.31 11.40
N ASN A 271 -21.16 -2.16 10.39
CA ASN A 271 -21.18 -1.76 9.00
C ASN A 271 -22.43 -2.32 8.29
N SER A 272 -23.06 -1.52 7.43
CA SER A 272 -24.03 -2.00 6.45
C SER A 272 -23.44 -1.90 5.04
N TYR A 273 -23.92 -2.78 4.16
CA TYR A 273 -23.42 -2.90 2.80
C TYR A 273 -24.53 -2.79 1.78
N ASN A 274 -24.25 -2.12 0.68
CA ASN A 274 -25.15 -2.01 -0.45
C ASN A 274 -25.33 -3.39 -1.11
N LYS A 275 -26.57 -3.80 -1.31
CA LYS A 275 -26.92 -5.15 -1.80
C LYS A 275 -26.56 -5.37 -3.28
N HIS A 276 -26.33 -4.31 -4.05
CA HIS A 276 -26.06 -4.39 -5.49
C HIS A 276 -24.56 -4.43 -5.82
N ASN A 277 -23.75 -3.75 -5.04
CA ASN A 277 -22.32 -3.59 -5.35
C ASN A 277 -21.39 -4.01 -4.21
N ASP A 278 -21.92 -4.52 -3.09
CA ASP A 278 -21.18 -4.97 -1.91
C ASP A 278 -20.26 -3.92 -1.28
N LYS A 279 -20.45 -2.63 -1.60
CA LYS A 279 -19.70 -1.53 -0.99
C LYS A 279 -20.34 -1.11 0.32
N ILE A 280 -19.50 -0.61 1.24
CA ILE A 280 -19.96 -0.10 2.53
C ILE A 280 -20.93 1.08 2.32
N GLU A 281 -22.11 1.03 2.93
CA GLU A 281 -23.15 2.05 2.82
C GLU A 281 -23.22 2.92 4.07
N THR A 282 -23.12 2.29 5.25
CA THR A 282 -23.04 3.03 6.51
C THR A 282 -22.03 2.40 7.47
N MET A 283 -21.43 3.24 8.27
CA MET A 283 -20.61 2.86 9.42
C MET A 283 -21.17 3.51 10.68
N THR A 284 -21.49 2.70 11.66
CA THR A 284 -21.98 3.15 12.98
C THR A 284 -20.96 2.78 14.04
N LEU A 285 -20.67 3.71 14.94
CA LEU A 285 -19.82 3.48 16.11
C LEU A 285 -20.65 3.58 17.39
N LYS A 286 -20.36 2.68 18.33
CA LYS A 286 -20.87 2.71 19.69
C LYS A 286 -19.68 2.79 20.66
N VAL A 287 -19.70 3.81 21.53
CA VAL A 287 -18.72 3.99 22.62
C VAL A 287 -19.52 4.20 23.90
N GLY A 288 -19.39 3.30 24.87
CA GLY A 288 -20.25 3.26 26.04
C GLY A 288 -21.73 3.16 25.63
N ASN A 289 -22.57 4.12 26.10
CA ASN A 289 -23.99 4.16 25.76
C ASN A 289 -24.32 5.01 24.53
N VAL A 290 -23.33 5.61 23.88
CA VAL A 290 -23.56 6.50 22.73
C VAL A 290 -23.34 5.72 21.44
N THR A 291 -24.38 5.70 20.58
CA THR A 291 -24.32 5.11 19.25
C THR A 291 -24.56 6.20 18.22
N ARG A 292 -23.70 6.28 17.20
CA ARG A 292 -23.82 7.25 16.10
C ARG A 292 -23.42 6.63 14.77
N THR A 293 -24.18 6.88 13.70
CA THR A 293 -23.73 6.66 12.34
C THR A 293 -22.67 7.70 12.02
N VAL A 294 -21.42 7.28 11.93
CA VAL A 294 -20.27 8.18 11.75
C VAL A 294 -19.99 8.50 10.29
N SER A 295 -20.36 7.59 9.39
CA SER A 295 -20.19 7.80 7.95
C SER A 295 -21.31 7.13 7.17
N SER A 296 -21.74 7.75 6.08
CA SER A 296 -22.53 7.13 5.03
C SER A 296 -21.96 7.44 3.66
N TYR A 297 -22.14 6.52 2.73
CA TYR A 297 -21.53 6.53 1.39
C TYR A 297 -22.57 6.29 0.34
N SER A 298 -22.43 6.92 -0.81
CA SER A 298 -23.23 6.59 -2.01
C SER A 298 -22.32 6.33 -3.20
N TYR A 299 -22.81 5.50 -4.12
CA TYR A 299 -22.05 5.04 -5.27
C TYR A 299 -22.90 5.13 -6.54
N ASN A 300 -22.24 5.26 -7.69
CA ASN A 300 -22.91 5.11 -8.98
C ASN A 300 -22.95 3.64 -9.41
N ASP A 301 -23.60 3.38 -10.57
CA ASP A 301 -23.80 2.03 -11.12
C ASP A 301 -22.49 1.28 -11.41
N ILE A 302 -21.39 1.98 -11.62
CA ILE A 302 -20.05 1.40 -11.80
C ILE A 302 -19.21 1.37 -10.51
N SER A 303 -19.88 1.51 -9.34
CA SER A 303 -19.29 1.44 -8.00
C SER A 303 -18.28 2.53 -7.67
N ARG A 304 -18.32 3.70 -8.35
CA ARG A 304 -17.55 4.90 -7.96
C ARG A 304 -18.23 5.61 -6.80
N LEU A 305 -17.45 6.12 -5.87
CA LEU A 305 -17.94 6.89 -4.73
C LEU A 305 -18.51 8.24 -5.22
N LEU A 306 -19.82 8.47 -5.04
CA LEU A 306 -20.46 9.73 -5.37
C LEU A 306 -20.50 10.69 -4.20
N SER A 307 -20.70 10.18 -2.99
CA SER A 307 -20.70 11.03 -1.80
C SER A 307 -20.23 10.32 -0.55
N ILE A 308 -19.68 11.09 0.37
CA ILE A 308 -19.40 10.70 1.74
C ILE A 308 -20.00 11.73 2.69
N LYS A 309 -20.79 11.29 3.65
CA LYS A 309 -21.29 12.12 4.74
C LYS A 309 -20.73 11.63 6.06
N ARG A 310 -20.32 12.54 6.92
CA ARG A 310 -19.77 12.25 8.25
C ARG A 310 -20.53 13.00 9.31
N SER A 311 -20.94 12.28 10.35
CA SER A 311 -21.59 12.89 11.52
C SER A 311 -20.55 13.59 12.40
N GLY A 312 -21.01 14.64 13.07
CA GLY A 312 -20.25 15.41 14.03
C GLY A 312 -21.24 16.26 14.83
N ASN A 313 -20.82 17.46 15.27
CA ASN A 313 -21.76 18.46 15.79
C ASN A 313 -22.72 18.95 14.70
N VAL A 314 -22.25 18.95 13.47
CA VAL A 314 -23.01 19.18 12.24
C VAL A 314 -22.68 18.05 11.26
N LEU A 315 -23.68 17.54 10.54
CA LEU A 315 -23.47 16.62 9.43
C LEU A 315 -22.70 17.36 8.34
N ARG A 316 -21.62 16.77 7.83
CA ARG A 316 -20.76 17.37 6.80
C ARG A 316 -20.24 16.29 5.86
N GLY A 317 -19.89 16.67 4.65
CA GLY A 317 -19.36 15.69 3.69
C GLY A 317 -18.93 16.31 2.38
N TYR A 318 -18.74 15.42 1.42
CA TYR A 318 -18.31 15.75 0.08
C TYR A 318 -19.15 15.01 -0.95
N ASP A 319 -19.48 15.69 -2.03
CA ASP A 319 -19.92 15.10 -3.27
C ASP A 319 -18.76 15.14 -4.28
N PHE A 320 -18.60 14.05 -5.06
CA PHE A 320 -17.47 13.84 -5.95
C PHE A 320 -17.91 13.80 -7.40
N ALA A 321 -17.22 14.54 -8.27
CA ALA A 321 -17.35 14.46 -9.72
C ALA A 321 -16.06 13.94 -10.35
N TYR A 322 -16.21 13.22 -11.47
CA TYR A 322 -15.11 12.55 -12.15
C TYR A 322 -15.16 12.84 -13.65
N ASP A 323 -13.99 12.94 -14.27
CA ASP A 323 -13.85 13.07 -15.72
C ASP A 323 -14.14 11.74 -16.46
N GLY A 324 -14.09 11.79 -17.78
CA GLY A 324 -14.30 10.62 -18.64
C GLY A 324 -13.25 9.51 -18.47
N LEU A 325 -12.08 9.81 -17.89
CA LEU A 325 -11.02 8.87 -17.58
C LEU A 325 -11.06 8.38 -16.12
N ASN A 326 -12.15 8.65 -15.39
CA ASN A 326 -12.35 8.29 -13.97
C ASN A 326 -11.40 9.00 -12.99
N ARG A 327 -10.82 10.16 -13.37
CA ARG A 327 -10.02 10.98 -12.47
C ARG A 327 -10.94 11.98 -11.77
N LEU A 328 -10.62 12.31 -10.51
CA LEU A 328 -11.40 13.26 -9.71
C LEU A 328 -11.28 14.66 -10.29
N GLU A 329 -12.42 15.29 -10.66
CA GLU A 329 -12.47 16.67 -11.09
C GLU A 329 -12.85 17.60 -9.93
N GLU A 330 -13.83 17.19 -9.13
CA GLU A 330 -14.37 18.04 -8.09
C GLU A 330 -14.70 17.25 -6.83
N SER A 331 -14.38 17.83 -5.67
CA SER A 331 -14.87 17.41 -4.37
C SER A 331 -15.60 18.58 -3.71
N THR A 332 -16.91 18.60 -3.81
CA THR A 332 -17.77 19.68 -3.30
C THR A 332 -18.12 19.44 -1.84
N TYR A 333 -17.61 20.29 -0.94
CA TYR A 333 -17.95 20.28 0.47
C TYR A 333 -19.32 20.88 0.73
N ALA A 334 -20.08 20.29 1.66
CA ALA A 334 -21.31 20.86 2.21
C ALA A 334 -21.59 20.36 3.64
N GLU A 335 -22.50 21.06 4.32
CA GLU A 335 -22.98 20.77 5.67
C GLU A 335 -24.50 20.71 5.73
N GLY A 336 -25.05 20.19 6.86
CA GLY A 336 -26.49 20.03 7.11
C GLY A 336 -27.06 18.75 6.54
N GLU A 337 -28.28 18.39 6.95
CA GLU A 337 -28.91 17.13 6.55
C GLU A 337 -29.08 17.02 5.04
N ASP A 338 -29.46 18.11 4.37
CA ASP A 338 -29.65 18.19 2.92
C ASP A 338 -28.36 18.49 2.15
N MET A 339 -27.20 18.59 2.83
CA MET A 339 -25.90 18.91 2.22
C MET A 339 -25.94 20.19 1.35
N ASN A 340 -26.64 21.22 1.83
CA ASN A 340 -26.81 22.49 1.11
C ASN A 340 -26.28 23.71 1.86
N GLN A 341 -25.87 23.55 3.14
CA GLN A 341 -25.31 24.63 3.95
C GLN A 341 -23.79 24.68 3.77
N ASN A 342 -23.24 25.90 3.91
CA ASN A 342 -21.79 26.14 3.89
C ASN A 342 -21.06 25.50 2.70
N LYS A 343 -21.74 25.43 1.56
CA LYS A 343 -21.17 24.86 0.33
C LYS A 343 -19.83 25.50 -0.01
N ASN A 344 -18.95 24.71 -0.55
CA ASN A 344 -17.62 25.08 -1.05
C ASN A 344 -16.63 25.56 0.02
N ARG A 345 -16.94 25.50 1.33
CA ARG A 345 -16.00 25.95 2.36
C ARG A 345 -14.64 25.25 2.32
N TYR A 346 -14.63 23.98 1.98
CA TYR A 346 -13.43 23.13 1.92
C TYR A 346 -13.40 22.26 0.67
N SER A 347 -13.97 22.77 -0.43
CA SER A 347 -13.96 22.08 -1.72
C SER A 347 -12.59 22.11 -2.36
N GLU A 348 -12.34 21.14 -3.21
CA GLU A 348 -11.12 21.04 -4.04
C GLU A 348 -11.53 20.74 -5.47
N ASN A 349 -10.93 21.45 -6.44
CA ASN A 349 -11.21 21.33 -7.86
C ASN A 349 -9.92 21.11 -8.62
N VAL A 350 -9.79 19.99 -9.31
CA VAL A 350 -8.69 19.73 -10.22
C VAL A 350 -9.07 20.30 -11.59
N LEU A 351 -8.42 21.39 -11.97
CA LEU A 351 -8.76 22.12 -13.20
C LEU A 351 -8.08 21.53 -14.44
N SER A 352 -6.92 20.90 -14.29
CA SER A 352 -6.23 20.25 -15.40
C SER A 352 -5.36 19.10 -14.93
N TYR A 353 -5.25 18.11 -15.81
CA TYR A 353 -4.33 16.99 -15.73
C TYR A 353 -3.44 16.97 -16.96
N SER A 354 -2.18 16.59 -16.78
CA SER A 354 -1.29 16.30 -17.90
C SER A 354 -1.75 15.06 -18.66
N ALA A 355 -1.21 14.85 -19.84
CA ALA A 355 -1.41 13.62 -20.62
C ALA A 355 -1.07 12.34 -19.83
N ASN A 356 -0.10 12.41 -18.92
CA ASN A 356 0.30 11.30 -18.03
C ASN A 356 -0.60 11.16 -16.79
N GLY A 357 -1.64 12.00 -16.63
CA GLY A 357 -2.55 11.95 -15.50
C GLY A 357 -2.06 12.65 -14.23
N SER A 358 -0.94 13.38 -14.28
CA SER A 358 -0.48 14.20 -13.15
C SER A 358 -1.34 15.47 -13.03
N ILE A 359 -1.66 15.90 -11.81
CA ILE A 359 -2.41 17.13 -11.57
C ILE A 359 -1.52 18.32 -11.96
N GLU A 360 -1.97 19.19 -12.88
CA GLU A 360 -1.27 20.40 -13.30
C GLU A 360 -1.80 21.64 -12.58
N ARG A 361 -3.10 21.67 -12.30
CA ARG A 361 -3.70 22.79 -11.58
C ARG A 361 -4.79 22.32 -10.64
N LEU A 362 -4.69 22.77 -9.37
CA LEU A 362 -5.60 22.42 -8.27
C LEU A 362 -6.02 23.70 -7.55
N GLN A 363 -7.32 23.90 -7.38
CA GLN A 363 -7.87 24.93 -6.52
C GLN A 363 -8.36 24.34 -5.22
N ARG A 364 -8.03 24.98 -4.09
CA ARG A 364 -8.53 24.61 -2.77
C ARG A 364 -9.26 25.79 -2.12
N TYR A 365 -10.37 25.45 -1.51
CA TYR A 365 -11.18 26.42 -0.77
C TYR A 365 -11.03 26.18 0.72
N GLY A 366 -11.01 27.24 1.50
CA GLY A 366 -10.82 27.16 2.94
C GLY A 366 -11.07 28.48 3.65
N LYS A 367 -10.74 28.52 4.93
CA LYS A 367 -10.86 29.73 5.74
C LYS A 367 -9.66 30.64 5.49
N LYS A 368 -9.93 31.86 5.03
CA LYS A 368 -8.93 32.90 4.78
C LYS A 368 -8.49 33.58 6.09
N ASN A 369 -7.37 34.29 6.06
CA ASN A 369 -6.83 35.02 7.21
C ASN A 369 -7.79 36.06 7.81
N ASN A 370 -8.68 36.63 6.98
CA ASN A 370 -9.73 37.56 7.42
C ASN A 370 -10.95 36.87 8.06
N GLY A 371 -10.92 35.53 8.19
CA GLY A 371 -12.01 34.74 8.79
C GLY A 371 -13.13 34.35 7.82
N THR A 372 -13.17 34.88 6.58
CA THR A 372 -14.13 34.48 5.55
C THR A 372 -13.70 33.16 4.87
N PHE A 373 -14.63 32.50 4.17
CA PHE A 373 -14.33 31.31 3.37
C PHE A 373 -14.24 31.67 1.90
N GLY A 374 -13.37 31.01 1.16
CA GLY A 374 -13.19 31.19 -0.27
C GLY A 374 -11.95 30.44 -0.78
N LEU A 375 -11.56 30.75 -2.00
CA LEU A 375 -10.33 30.21 -2.60
C LEU A 375 -9.12 30.62 -1.74
N ILE A 376 -8.36 29.63 -1.27
CA ILE A 376 -7.14 29.81 -0.46
C ILE A 376 -5.88 29.50 -1.25
N ASP A 377 -5.97 28.56 -2.19
CA ASP A 377 -4.85 28.17 -3.04
C ASP A 377 -5.33 27.97 -4.49
N ASP A 378 -4.55 28.46 -5.46
CA ASP A 378 -4.66 28.16 -6.90
C ASP A 378 -3.31 27.63 -7.39
N LEU A 379 -3.08 26.36 -7.12
CA LEU A 379 -1.78 25.70 -7.23
C LEU A 379 -1.52 25.25 -8.66
N MET A 380 -0.37 25.64 -9.20
CA MET A 380 0.18 25.12 -10.44
C MET A 380 1.38 24.22 -10.14
N TYR A 381 1.32 23.01 -10.67
CA TYR A 381 2.35 22.00 -10.50
C TYR A 381 3.22 21.92 -11.75
N SER A 382 4.52 21.93 -11.57
CA SER A 382 5.48 21.58 -12.63
C SER A 382 6.23 20.30 -12.24
N TYR A 383 6.56 19.49 -13.24
CA TYR A 383 7.14 18.17 -13.05
C TYR A 383 8.49 18.05 -13.77
N ASN A 384 9.32 17.16 -13.25
CA ASN A 384 10.48 16.59 -13.91
C ASN A 384 10.22 15.09 -14.08
N GLY A 385 9.69 14.68 -15.26
CA GLY A 385 9.09 13.35 -15.40
C GLY A 385 7.86 13.24 -14.51
N ASN A 386 7.81 12.21 -13.66
CA ASN A 386 6.73 12.00 -12.68
C ASN A 386 6.99 12.65 -11.31
N GLN A 387 8.12 13.32 -11.13
CA GLN A 387 8.47 13.97 -9.88
C GLN A 387 8.03 15.45 -9.90
N ILE A 388 7.42 15.90 -8.82
CA ILE A 388 7.08 17.32 -8.66
C ILE A 388 8.38 18.11 -8.56
N LYS A 389 8.57 19.08 -9.49
CA LYS A 389 9.70 19.99 -9.52
C LYS A 389 9.41 21.27 -8.74
N ALA A 390 8.23 21.83 -8.91
CA ALA A 390 7.81 23.03 -8.22
C ALA A 390 6.29 23.10 -8.10
N ILE A 391 5.82 23.79 -7.08
CA ILE A 391 4.44 24.19 -6.88
C ILE A 391 4.44 25.70 -6.74
N SER A 392 3.62 26.41 -7.52
CA SER A 392 3.41 27.83 -7.39
C SER A 392 1.94 28.11 -7.09
N ASP A 393 1.67 29.07 -6.24
CA ASP A 393 0.33 29.59 -5.95
C ASP A 393 0.14 30.90 -6.72
N LYS A 394 -1.06 31.10 -7.33
CA LYS A 394 -1.39 32.28 -8.14
C LYS A 394 -1.98 33.41 -7.32
#